data_23c7cf32ac9f850f2051e58f861a39bd
#
_entry.id   23c7cf32ac9f850f2051e58f861a39bd
#
_cell.length_a   1.000
_cell.length_b   1.000
_cell.length_c   1.000
_cell.angle_alpha   90.00
_cell.angle_beta   90.00
_cell.angle_gamma   90.00
#
_symmetry.space_group_name_H-M   'P 1'
#
loop_
_entity.id
_entity.type
_entity.pdbx_description
1 polymer ?
#
loop_
_entity_poly.entity_id
_entity_poly.type
_entity_poly.pdbx_seq_one_letter_code
_entity_poly.pdbx_strand_id
1 'polypeptide(L)'
;LIGIFGVVVVVGWSPNSGIPLEHRAIGDLMILFAALSWAATTNLTKIMLSWDSGHSSLEIVVWYSVTGWVLLSPWVIVENWDSPIPYPSLAEWGTIAYLGIVSTVLSYVLFARGIEVIGPTAASSYVFLVPVFGVIGGWLLLDEEVGASMILGFTLIVYGVTEVQRENERLSADS
;
A
#
# COMPACT_ATOMS: atom_id res chain seq x y z
N LEU A 1 6.34 -16.05 -3.36
CA LEU A 1 6.94 -16.50 -2.09
C LEU A 1 8.28 -15.82 -1.81
N ILE A 2 9.20 -15.74 -2.80
CA ILE A 2 10.54 -15.13 -2.63
C ILE A 2 10.44 -13.64 -2.24
N GLY A 3 9.55 -12.86 -2.88
CA GLY A 3 9.32 -11.47 -2.55
C GLY A 3 8.78 -11.26 -1.12
N ILE A 4 7.90 -12.15 -0.66
CA ILE A 4 7.38 -12.14 0.72
C ILE A 4 8.52 -12.40 1.70
N PHE A 5 9.40 -13.37 1.40
CA PHE A 5 10.57 -13.65 2.23
C PHE A 5 11.52 -12.43 2.30
N GLY A 6 11.71 -11.71 1.18
CA GLY A 6 12.46 -10.46 1.16
C GLY A 6 11.88 -9.40 2.09
N VAL A 7 10.56 -9.21 2.09
CA VAL A 7 9.88 -8.28 3.01
C VAL A 7 10.07 -8.71 4.48
N VAL A 8 9.93 -10.02 4.78
CA VAL A 8 10.15 -10.55 6.13
C VAL A 8 11.58 -10.29 6.62
N VAL A 9 12.58 -10.42 5.74
CA VAL A 9 13.98 -10.13 6.06
C VAL A 9 14.18 -8.64 6.37
N VAL A 10 13.59 -7.75 5.57
CA VAL A 10 13.70 -6.29 5.81
C VAL A 10 13.02 -5.89 7.12
N VAL A 11 11.79 -6.37 7.35
CA VAL A 11 10.99 -6.00 8.52
C VAL A 11 11.44 -6.73 9.80
N GLY A 12 11.79 -8.01 9.67
CA GLY A 12 12.17 -8.87 10.81
C GLY A 12 13.54 -8.55 11.42
N TRP A 13 14.43 -7.91 10.66
CA TRP A 13 15.77 -7.51 11.13
C TRP A 13 15.79 -6.07 11.69
N SER A 14 14.64 -5.46 11.87
CA SER A 14 14.54 -4.14 12.50
C SER A 14 14.94 -4.23 13.98
N PRO A 15 15.89 -3.41 14.48
CA PRO A 15 16.43 -3.52 15.84
C PRO A 15 15.46 -3.11 16.95
N ASN A 16 14.21 -2.77 16.64
CA ASN A 16 13.25 -2.19 17.59
C ASN A 16 12.26 -3.25 18.12
N SER A 17 12.73 -4.16 18.96
CA SER A 17 11.91 -5.21 19.60
C SER A 17 11.48 -4.89 21.03
N GLY A 18 11.42 -3.61 21.42
CA GLY A 18 11.01 -3.19 22.77
C GLY A 18 9.51 -3.26 23.09
N ILE A 19 8.65 -3.68 22.12
CA ILE A 19 7.19 -3.76 22.32
C ILE A 19 6.81 -5.14 22.90
N PRO A 20 6.02 -5.19 24.00
CA PRO A 20 5.54 -6.46 24.58
C PRO A 20 4.78 -7.30 23.53
N LEU A 21 4.98 -8.64 23.58
CA LEU A 21 4.40 -9.60 22.63
C LEU A 21 2.86 -9.49 22.51
N GLU A 22 2.16 -9.18 23.58
CA GLU A 22 0.70 -9.05 23.60
C GLU A 22 0.21 -7.89 22.71
N HIS A 23 0.85 -6.72 22.79
CA HIS A 23 0.54 -5.57 21.94
C HIS A 23 0.94 -5.79 20.49
N ARG A 24 2.02 -6.57 20.29
CA ARG A 24 2.51 -6.94 18.97
C ARG A 24 1.53 -7.87 18.23
N ALA A 25 0.97 -8.85 18.93
CA ALA A 25 0.01 -9.79 18.34
C ALA A 25 -1.27 -9.10 17.83
N ILE A 26 -1.79 -8.11 18.56
CA ILE A 26 -2.95 -7.31 18.13
C ILE A 26 -2.60 -6.50 16.88
N GLY A 27 -1.44 -5.83 16.86
CA GLY A 27 -0.95 -5.08 15.70
C GLY A 27 -0.78 -5.98 14.47
N ASP A 28 -0.20 -7.17 14.65
CA ASP A 28 0.00 -8.14 13.58
C ASP A 28 -1.34 -8.63 13.00
N LEU A 29 -2.35 -8.87 13.84
CA LEU A 29 -3.71 -9.21 13.41
C LEU A 29 -4.36 -8.05 12.63
N MET A 30 -4.21 -6.81 13.07
CA MET A 30 -4.73 -5.64 12.36
C MET A 30 -4.08 -5.49 10.99
N ILE A 31 -2.77 -5.72 10.88
CA ILE A 31 -2.04 -5.71 9.60
C ILE A 31 -2.53 -6.83 8.69
N LEU A 32 -2.76 -8.03 9.22
CA LEU A 32 -3.32 -9.14 8.45
C LEU A 32 -4.71 -8.80 7.89
N PHE A 33 -5.58 -8.22 8.71
CA PHE A 33 -6.89 -7.75 8.27
C PHE A 33 -6.79 -6.67 7.18
N ALA A 34 -5.88 -5.72 7.33
CA ALA A 34 -5.61 -4.70 6.32
C ALA A 34 -5.14 -5.33 5.00
N ALA A 35 -4.25 -6.32 5.06
CA ALA A 35 -3.76 -7.04 3.88
C ALA A 35 -4.87 -7.82 3.16
N LEU A 36 -5.75 -8.50 3.92
CA LEU A 36 -6.92 -9.18 3.35
C LEU A 36 -7.91 -8.20 2.70
N SER A 37 -8.16 -7.06 3.35
CA SER A 37 -9.01 -6.00 2.79
C SER A 37 -8.41 -5.41 1.51
N TRP A 38 -7.09 -5.22 1.47
CA TRP A 38 -6.38 -4.78 0.27
C TRP A 38 -6.53 -5.80 -0.88
N ALA A 39 -6.33 -7.07 -0.60
CA ALA A 39 -6.48 -8.13 -1.60
C ALA A 39 -7.92 -8.20 -2.13
N ALA A 40 -8.92 -8.09 -1.26
CA ALA A 40 -10.32 -8.04 -1.65
C ALA A 40 -10.62 -6.83 -2.53
N THR A 41 -10.17 -5.63 -2.14
CA THR A 41 -10.35 -4.39 -2.92
C THR A 41 -9.73 -4.50 -4.30
N THR A 42 -8.52 -5.06 -4.41
CA THR A 42 -7.82 -5.25 -5.69
C THR A 42 -8.61 -6.14 -6.64
N ASN A 43 -9.15 -7.27 -6.15
CA ASN A 43 -9.95 -8.17 -6.96
C ASN A 43 -11.32 -7.57 -7.32
N LEU A 44 -11.97 -6.89 -6.37
CA LEU A 44 -13.24 -6.20 -6.62
C LEU A 44 -13.07 -5.09 -7.67
N THR A 45 -11.97 -4.32 -7.60
CA THR A 45 -11.64 -3.31 -8.62
C THR A 45 -11.55 -3.93 -10.00
N LYS A 46 -10.90 -5.10 -10.15
CA LYS A 46 -10.86 -5.82 -11.43
C LYS A 46 -12.24 -6.21 -11.93
N ILE A 47 -13.08 -6.76 -11.04
CA ILE A 47 -14.45 -7.15 -11.38
C ILE A 47 -15.26 -5.92 -11.83
N MET A 48 -15.18 -4.81 -11.10
CA MET A 48 -15.89 -3.57 -11.42
C MET A 48 -15.45 -2.98 -12.76
N LEU A 49 -14.15 -3.01 -13.05
CA LEU A 49 -13.58 -2.56 -14.34
C LEU A 49 -13.98 -3.47 -15.50
N SER A 50 -14.29 -4.75 -15.25
CA SER A 50 -14.73 -5.70 -16.27
C SER A 50 -16.24 -5.66 -16.57
N TRP A 51 -17.02 -4.93 -15.76
CA TRP A 51 -18.45 -4.78 -16.02
C TRP A 51 -18.70 -3.86 -17.22
N ASP A 52 -19.69 -4.21 -18.03
CA ASP A 52 -20.09 -3.52 -19.26
C ASP A 52 -20.67 -2.10 -19.02
N SER A 53 -20.71 -1.68 -17.75
CA SER A 53 -21.19 -0.37 -17.28
C SER A 53 -20.24 0.79 -17.56
N GLY A 54 -19.05 0.56 -18.11
CA GLY A 54 -18.10 1.60 -18.52
C GLY A 54 -17.49 2.42 -17.38
N HIS A 55 -17.42 1.85 -16.16
CA HIS A 55 -16.81 2.56 -15.03
C HIS A 55 -15.33 2.81 -15.26
N SER A 56 -14.91 4.07 -15.07
CA SER A 56 -13.51 4.45 -15.14
C SER A 56 -12.77 4.12 -13.85
N SER A 57 -11.44 3.92 -13.94
CA SER A 57 -10.59 3.76 -12.75
C SER A 57 -10.76 4.90 -11.74
N LEU A 58 -10.96 6.13 -12.22
CA LEU A 58 -11.18 7.29 -11.37
C LEU A 58 -12.52 7.19 -10.60
N GLU A 59 -13.60 6.79 -11.25
CA GLU A 59 -14.90 6.63 -10.59
C GLU A 59 -14.85 5.60 -9.47
N ILE A 60 -14.21 4.47 -9.71
CA ILE A 60 -14.05 3.43 -8.70
C ILE A 60 -13.25 3.96 -7.49
N VAL A 61 -12.15 4.68 -7.73
CA VAL A 61 -11.34 5.30 -6.66
C VAL A 61 -12.17 6.31 -5.87
N VAL A 62 -12.96 7.16 -6.53
CA VAL A 62 -13.82 8.14 -5.86
C VAL A 62 -14.85 7.44 -4.99
N TRP A 63 -15.53 6.42 -5.51
CA TRP A 63 -16.58 5.72 -4.77
C TRP A 63 -16.05 5.05 -3.50
N TYR A 64 -14.95 4.29 -3.57
CA TYR A 64 -14.45 3.67 -2.36
C TYR A 64 -13.83 4.67 -1.37
N SER A 65 -13.26 5.79 -1.87
CA SER A 65 -12.74 6.85 -1.02
C SER A 65 -13.86 7.55 -0.25
N VAL A 66 -14.97 7.89 -0.94
CA VAL A 66 -16.15 8.49 -0.30
C VAL A 66 -16.77 7.53 0.70
N THR A 67 -16.92 6.26 0.33
CA THR A 67 -17.45 5.23 1.24
C THR A 67 -16.57 5.08 2.48
N GLY A 68 -15.25 5.01 2.30
CA GLY A 68 -14.29 4.95 3.41
C GLY A 68 -14.39 6.17 4.33
N TRP A 69 -14.50 7.37 3.76
CA TRP A 69 -14.68 8.60 4.52
C TRP A 69 -15.96 8.59 5.35
N VAL A 70 -17.09 8.20 4.76
CA VAL A 70 -18.39 8.10 5.44
C VAL A 70 -18.34 7.08 6.59
N LEU A 71 -17.72 5.92 6.35
CA LEU A 71 -17.62 4.87 7.37
C LEU A 71 -16.67 5.24 8.53
N LEU A 72 -15.62 6.00 8.27
CA LEU A 72 -14.66 6.44 9.29
C LEU A 72 -15.11 7.67 10.07
N SER A 73 -15.98 8.51 9.47
CA SER A 73 -16.44 9.77 10.09
C SER A 73 -17.03 9.61 11.50
N PRO A 74 -17.89 8.60 11.81
CA PRO A 74 -18.42 8.42 13.15
C PRO A 74 -17.33 8.13 14.17
N TRP A 75 -16.30 7.34 13.80
CA TRP A 75 -15.18 7.03 14.67
C TRP A 75 -14.36 8.27 15.02
N VAL A 76 -14.05 9.09 14.03
CA VAL A 76 -13.34 10.37 14.25
C VAL A 76 -14.10 11.30 15.18
N ILE A 77 -15.44 11.36 15.05
CA ILE A 77 -16.29 12.17 15.95
C ILE A 77 -16.20 11.66 17.39
N VAL A 78 -16.30 10.34 17.58
CA VAL A 78 -16.26 9.73 18.94
C VAL A 78 -14.88 9.93 19.58
N GLU A 79 -13.80 9.72 18.83
CA GLU A 79 -12.43 9.84 19.33
C GLU A 79 -12.06 11.27 19.75
N ASN A 80 -12.60 12.27 19.03
CA ASN A 80 -12.29 13.68 19.29
C ASN A 80 -13.39 14.41 20.08
N TRP A 81 -14.31 13.68 20.71
CA TRP A 81 -15.41 14.28 21.46
C TRP A 81 -14.92 15.12 22.65
N ASP A 82 -13.95 14.60 23.39
CA ASP A 82 -13.39 15.25 24.59
C ASP A 82 -12.10 16.05 24.32
N SER A 83 -11.49 15.86 23.15
CA SER A 83 -10.22 16.48 22.77
C SER A 83 -10.29 17.00 21.35
N PRO A 84 -10.82 18.23 21.13
CA PRO A 84 -10.96 18.78 19.78
C PRO A 84 -9.60 18.88 19.07
N ILE A 85 -9.59 18.49 17.80
CA ILE A 85 -8.41 18.56 16.96
C ILE A 85 -7.97 20.02 16.83
N PRO A 86 -6.72 20.38 17.14
CA PRO A 86 -6.23 21.73 16.95
C PRO A 86 -6.27 22.11 15.47
N TYR A 87 -6.50 23.37 15.16
CA TYR A 87 -6.49 23.86 13.79
C TYR A 87 -5.10 23.70 13.17
N PRO A 88 -4.99 22.99 12.03
CA PRO A 88 -3.71 22.77 11.39
C PRO A 88 -3.09 24.10 10.92
N SER A 89 -1.78 24.21 11.03
CA SER A 89 -0.98 25.29 10.42
C SER A 89 -1.02 25.20 8.88
N LEU A 90 -0.58 26.25 8.20
CA LEU A 90 -0.52 26.27 6.74
C LEU A 90 0.39 25.14 6.18
N ALA A 91 1.48 24.84 6.87
CA ALA A 91 2.40 23.76 6.50
C ALA A 91 1.72 22.37 6.63
N GLU A 92 0.97 22.15 7.71
CA GLU A 92 0.19 20.92 7.93
C GLU A 92 -0.91 20.77 6.89
N TRP A 93 -1.60 21.85 6.53
CA TRP A 93 -2.57 21.83 5.42
C TRP A 93 -1.91 21.47 4.09
N GLY A 94 -0.68 21.99 3.82
CA GLY A 94 0.09 21.62 2.64
C GLY A 94 0.44 20.14 2.63
N THR A 95 0.84 19.58 3.77
CA THR A 95 1.12 18.14 3.93
C THR A 95 -0.14 17.29 3.72
N ILE A 96 -1.27 17.67 4.33
CA ILE A 96 -2.55 16.98 4.15
C ILE A 96 -2.98 16.99 2.68
N ALA A 97 -2.87 18.14 2.01
CA ALA A 97 -3.20 18.24 0.59
C ALA A 97 -2.28 17.36 -0.29
N TYR A 98 -0.99 17.35 -0.03
CA TYR A 98 -0.03 16.46 -0.71
C TYR A 98 -0.39 14.98 -0.51
N LEU A 99 -0.65 14.56 0.74
CA LEU A 99 -1.02 13.18 1.06
C LEU A 99 -2.36 12.79 0.43
N GLY A 100 -3.35 13.69 0.44
CA GLY A 100 -4.65 13.43 -0.16
C GLY A 100 -4.60 13.35 -1.69
N ILE A 101 -3.96 14.31 -2.34
CA ILE A 101 -3.97 14.42 -3.81
C ILE A 101 -2.92 13.50 -4.44
N VAL A 102 -1.67 13.60 -4.03
CA VAL A 102 -0.57 12.89 -4.68
C VAL A 102 -0.44 11.46 -4.16
N SER A 103 -0.36 11.30 -2.83
CA SER A 103 -0.13 9.98 -2.24
C SER A 103 -1.39 9.10 -2.26
N THR A 104 -2.59 9.67 -2.29
CA THR A 104 -3.83 8.91 -2.31
C THR A 104 -4.46 8.91 -3.70
N VAL A 105 -5.04 10.02 -4.15
CA VAL A 105 -5.83 10.03 -5.39
C VAL A 105 -5.00 9.59 -6.60
N LEU A 106 -3.85 10.23 -6.85
CA LEU A 106 -3.03 9.90 -8.01
C LEU A 106 -2.52 8.45 -7.96
N SER A 107 -2.01 8.01 -6.80
CA SER A 107 -1.47 6.65 -6.64
C SER A 107 -2.54 5.58 -6.84
N TYR A 108 -3.72 5.76 -6.24
CA TYR A 108 -4.81 4.78 -6.40
C TYR A 108 -5.40 4.75 -7.81
N VAL A 109 -5.50 5.90 -8.49
CA VAL A 109 -5.95 5.93 -9.89
C VAL A 109 -4.95 5.22 -10.80
N LEU A 110 -3.64 5.45 -10.60
CA LEU A 110 -2.59 4.75 -11.35
C LEU A 110 -2.60 3.25 -11.05
N PHE A 111 -2.80 2.86 -9.79
CA PHE A 111 -2.90 1.44 -9.41
C PHE A 111 -4.14 0.77 -10.01
N ALA A 112 -5.31 1.42 -9.98
CA ALA A 112 -6.52 0.90 -10.61
C ALA A 112 -6.37 0.75 -12.13
N ARG A 113 -5.70 1.71 -12.79
CA ARG A 113 -5.31 1.56 -14.21
C ARG A 113 -4.33 0.41 -14.43
N GLY A 114 -3.39 0.21 -13.53
CA GLY A 114 -2.51 -0.95 -13.56
C GLY A 114 -3.30 -2.27 -13.52
N ILE A 115 -4.29 -2.38 -12.63
CA ILE A 115 -5.18 -3.55 -12.56
C ILE A 115 -5.94 -3.77 -13.89
N GLU A 116 -6.41 -2.69 -14.50
CA GLU A 116 -7.13 -2.73 -15.78
C GLU A 116 -6.24 -3.27 -16.91
N VAL A 117 -5.00 -2.80 -17.01
CA VAL A 117 -4.08 -3.08 -18.14
C VAL A 117 -3.35 -4.40 -17.98
N ILE A 118 -2.74 -4.64 -16.81
CA ILE A 118 -1.85 -5.79 -16.57
C ILE A 118 -2.44 -6.84 -15.61
N GLY A 119 -3.63 -6.61 -15.10
CA GLY A 119 -4.33 -7.49 -14.17
C GLY A 119 -3.93 -7.31 -12.70
N PRO A 120 -4.74 -7.85 -11.77
CA PRO A 120 -4.57 -7.62 -10.33
C PRO A 120 -3.29 -8.24 -9.76
N THR A 121 -2.91 -9.42 -10.21
CA THR A 121 -1.71 -10.13 -9.72
C THR A 121 -0.43 -9.38 -10.07
N ALA A 122 -0.29 -8.97 -11.34
CA ALA A 122 0.86 -8.22 -11.80
C ALA A 122 0.91 -6.82 -11.17
N ALA A 123 -0.22 -6.09 -11.12
CA ALA A 123 -0.29 -4.78 -10.48
C ALA A 123 0.08 -4.85 -8.99
N SER A 124 -0.44 -5.85 -8.25
CA SER A 124 -0.16 -6.03 -6.82
C SER A 124 1.31 -6.38 -6.55
N SER A 125 2.01 -7.06 -7.49
CA SER A 125 3.41 -7.38 -7.29
C SER A 125 4.31 -6.14 -7.24
N TYR A 126 3.94 -5.04 -7.91
CA TYR A 126 4.66 -3.77 -7.81
C TYR A 126 4.58 -3.12 -6.43
N VAL A 127 3.56 -3.45 -5.62
CA VAL A 127 3.46 -2.95 -4.23
C VAL A 127 4.63 -3.42 -3.37
N PHE A 128 5.23 -4.57 -3.69
CA PHE A 128 6.46 -5.04 -3.02
C PHE A 128 7.67 -4.11 -3.21
N LEU A 129 7.63 -3.19 -4.18
CA LEU A 129 8.67 -2.17 -4.35
C LEU A 129 8.53 -1.01 -3.35
N VAL A 130 7.40 -0.86 -2.68
CA VAL A 130 7.18 0.24 -1.71
C VAL A 130 8.24 0.28 -0.62
N PRO A 131 8.63 -0.83 0.06
CA PRO A 131 9.73 -0.82 1.02
C PRO A 131 11.07 -0.38 0.41
N VAL A 132 11.32 -0.74 -0.86
CA VAL A 132 12.54 -0.34 -1.58
C VAL A 132 12.61 1.17 -1.73
N PHE A 133 11.53 1.79 -2.22
CA PHE A 133 11.43 3.24 -2.35
C PHE A 133 11.43 3.95 -0.99
N GLY A 134 10.83 3.32 0.04
CA GLY A 134 10.86 3.84 1.41
C GLY A 134 12.29 3.98 1.95
N VAL A 135 13.11 2.95 1.80
CA VAL A 135 14.51 2.99 2.25
C VAL A 135 15.36 3.94 1.39
N ILE A 136 15.16 3.97 0.08
CA ILE A 136 15.86 4.95 -0.78
C ILE A 136 15.51 6.37 -0.34
N GLY A 137 14.24 6.65 -0.05
CA GLY A 137 13.78 7.94 0.46
C GLY A 137 14.36 8.29 1.83
N GLY A 138 14.38 7.34 2.77
CA GLY A 138 14.98 7.49 4.08
C GLY A 138 16.49 7.81 4.00
N TRP A 139 17.21 7.08 3.15
CA TRP A 139 18.63 7.35 2.91
C TRP A 139 18.89 8.72 2.27
N LEU A 140 18.13 9.10 1.24
CA LEU A 140 18.35 10.35 0.50
C LEU A 140 17.88 11.60 1.25
N LEU A 141 16.80 11.51 2.04
CA LEU A 141 16.12 12.65 2.65
C LEU A 141 16.39 12.78 4.15
N LEU A 142 16.68 11.67 4.83
CA LEU A 142 16.82 11.60 6.28
C LEU A 142 18.23 11.15 6.72
N ASP A 143 19.18 10.97 5.77
CA ASP A 143 20.54 10.48 6.03
C ASP A 143 20.57 9.15 6.82
N GLU A 144 19.57 8.27 6.62
CA GLU A 144 19.50 6.97 7.28
C GLU A 144 20.57 6.01 6.75
N GLU A 145 21.21 5.24 7.65
CA GLU A 145 22.21 4.25 7.24
C GLU A 145 21.54 3.03 6.56
N VAL A 146 22.00 2.71 5.35
CA VAL A 146 21.54 1.51 4.63
C VAL A 146 22.36 0.31 5.07
N GLY A 147 21.74 -0.57 5.86
CA GLY A 147 22.37 -1.81 6.32
C GLY A 147 22.40 -2.92 5.26
N ALA A 148 23.31 -3.89 5.44
CA ALA A 148 23.44 -5.05 4.54
C ALA A 148 22.14 -5.86 4.40
N SER A 149 21.34 -5.96 5.47
CA SER A 149 20.02 -6.61 5.47
C SER A 149 19.02 -5.97 4.51
N MET A 150 19.07 -4.63 4.38
CA MET A 150 18.22 -3.87 3.46
C MET A 150 18.59 -4.17 2.00
N ILE A 151 19.89 -4.22 1.68
CA ILE A 151 20.38 -4.56 0.33
C ILE A 151 19.96 -5.98 -0.05
N LEU A 152 20.10 -6.93 0.87
CA LEU A 152 19.70 -8.31 0.65
C LEU A 152 18.19 -8.44 0.46
N GLY A 153 17.39 -7.77 1.29
CA GLY A 153 15.94 -7.72 1.17
C GLY A 153 15.49 -7.09 -0.17
N PHE A 154 16.14 -6.01 -0.61
CA PHE A 154 15.88 -5.41 -1.92
C PHE A 154 16.11 -6.37 -3.08
N THR A 155 17.24 -7.05 -3.07
CA THR A 155 17.58 -8.01 -4.12
C THR A 155 16.50 -9.10 -4.22
N LEU A 156 16.06 -9.63 -3.08
CA LEU A 156 15.00 -10.63 -3.02
C LEU A 156 13.63 -10.09 -3.48
N ILE A 157 13.29 -8.87 -3.10
CA ILE A 157 12.03 -8.23 -3.53
C ILE A 157 12.03 -8.01 -5.04
N VAL A 158 13.07 -7.39 -5.57
CA VAL A 158 13.18 -7.11 -7.02
C VAL A 158 13.17 -8.41 -7.82
N TYR A 159 13.90 -9.43 -7.38
CA TYR A 159 13.87 -10.74 -8.01
C TYR A 159 12.47 -11.34 -7.99
N GLY A 160 11.79 -11.33 -6.82
CA GLY A 160 10.43 -11.85 -6.69
C GLY A 160 9.40 -11.14 -7.58
N VAL A 161 9.50 -9.82 -7.71
CA VAL A 161 8.64 -9.02 -8.62
C VAL A 161 8.91 -9.38 -10.08
N THR A 162 10.19 -9.49 -10.49
CA THR A 162 10.54 -9.82 -11.88
C THR A 162 10.06 -11.22 -12.28
N GLU A 163 10.11 -12.20 -11.38
CA GLU A 163 9.57 -13.54 -11.65
C GLU A 163 8.05 -13.54 -11.85
N VAL A 164 7.32 -12.79 -11.02
CA VAL A 164 5.84 -12.65 -11.19
C VAL A 164 5.51 -12.01 -12.52
N GLN A 165 6.25 -10.98 -12.95
CA GLN A 165 6.02 -10.33 -14.23
C GLN A 165 6.30 -11.26 -15.41
N ARG A 166 7.41 -11.99 -15.40
CA ARG A 166 7.74 -12.98 -16.41
C ARG A 166 6.69 -14.07 -16.56
N GLU A 167 6.18 -14.55 -15.44
CA GLU A 167 5.12 -15.57 -15.44
C GLU A 167 3.82 -15.01 -16.02
N ASN A 168 3.46 -13.77 -15.67
CA ASN A 168 2.29 -13.09 -16.21
C ASN A 168 2.39 -12.89 -17.75
N GLU A 169 3.57 -12.52 -18.26
CA GLU A 169 3.83 -12.38 -19.68
C GLU A 169 3.70 -13.73 -20.42
N ARG A 170 4.21 -14.82 -19.84
CA ARG A 170 4.08 -16.16 -20.43
C ARG A 170 2.61 -16.58 -20.54
N LEU A 171 1.83 -16.42 -19.44
CA LEU A 171 0.41 -16.76 -19.45
C LEU A 171 -0.40 -15.92 -20.44
N SER A 172 0.01 -14.66 -20.67
CA SER A 172 -0.63 -13.79 -21.65
C SER A 172 -0.26 -14.15 -23.09
N ALA A 173 0.90 -14.76 -23.33
CA ALA A 173 1.34 -15.20 -24.65
C ALA A 173 0.69 -16.53 -25.07
N ASP A 174 0.26 -17.35 -24.11
CA ASP A 174 -0.36 -18.66 -24.32
C ASP A 174 -1.90 -18.58 -24.44
N SER A 175 -2.50 -17.41 -24.20
CA SER A 175 -3.96 -17.15 -24.26
C SER A 175 -4.38 -16.50 -25.57
#